data_e6c833f7ba1c909decae2709dd009ebd
#
_entry.id   e6c833f7ba1c909decae2709dd009ebd
#
_cell.length_a   1.000
_cell.length_b   1.000
_cell.length_c   1.000
_cell.angle_alpha   90.00
_cell.angle_beta   90.00
_cell.angle_gamma   90.00
#
_symmetry.space_group_name_H-M   'P 1'
#
loop_
_entity.id
_entity.type
_entity.pdbx_description
1 polymer ?
#
loop_
_entity_poly.entity_id
_entity_poly.type
_entity_poly.pdbx_seq_one_letter_code
_entity_poly.pdbx_strand_id
1 'polypeptide(L)'
;YPDPDILAALQRNVHDTCDAYAALSLEVRGLAWGDVTQEAQAGGPFDMVMAADVLWVSSQHAHLLHSICALLAHTSEARAVIVAGFHTGRPATARFFEAARDAGLVPDATAKFGGMYERSVLGDERAYTASDDMGDIEERSKWVVVACLRWR
;
A
#
# COMPACT_ATOMS: atom_id res chain seq x y z
N TYR A 1 3.70 14.82 9.67
CA TYR A 1 2.58 15.04 10.61
C TYR A 1 1.32 15.17 9.78
N PRO A 2 0.27 14.43 10.09
CA PRO A 2 -0.99 14.61 9.39
C PRO A 2 -1.50 16.02 9.70
N ASP A 3 -1.78 16.77 8.66
CA ASP A 3 -2.41 18.07 8.74
C ASP A 3 -3.78 17.92 9.44
N PRO A 4 -4.06 18.68 10.53
CA PRO A 4 -5.34 18.60 11.25
C PRO A 4 -6.55 18.81 10.34
N ASP A 5 -6.44 19.66 9.32
CA ASP A 5 -7.53 19.93 8.38
C ASP A 5 -7.80 18.73 7.47
N ILE A 6 -6.77 17.98 7.08
CA ILE A 6 -6.91 16.73 6.32
C ILE A 6 -7.58 15.67 7.18
N LEU A 7 -7.16 15.49 8.43
CA LEU A 7 -7.79 14.54 9.34
C LEU A 7 -9.27 14.89 9.59
N ALA A 8 -9.58 16.16 9.82
CA ALA A 8 -10.96 16.61 10.00
C ALA A 8 -11.82 16.39 8.74
N ALA A 9 -11.25 16.57 7.54
CA ALA A 9 -11.94 16.28 6.28
C ALA A 9 -12.21 14.78 6.12
N LEU A 10 -11.23 13.92 6.43
CA LEU A 10 -11.39 12.47 6.38
C LEU A 10 -12.42 11.98 7.40
N GLN A 11 -12.43 12.54 8.61
CA GLN A 11 -13.42 12.20 9.64
C GLN A 11 -14.84 12.55 9.20
N ARG A 12 -15.03 13.73 8.56
CA ARG A 12 -16.35 14.08 7.97
C ARG A 12 -16.76 13.08 6.87
N ASN A 13 -15.85 12.75 5.96
CA ASN A 13 -16.14 11.79 4.89
C ASN A 13 -16.52 10.41 5.43
N VAL A 14 -15.86 9.95 6.48
CA VAL A 14 -16.20 8.68 7.16
C VAL A 14 -17.57 8.78 7.81
N HIS A 15 -17.90 9.87 8.52
CA HIS A 15 -19.19 10.07 9.14
C HIS A 15 -20.32 10.00 8.11
N ASP A 16 -20.19 10.75 7.01
CA ASP A 16 -21.19 10.81 5.95
C ASP A 16 -21.36 9.45 5.23
N THR A 17 -20.31 8.64 5.19
CA THR A 17 -20.32 7.31 4.57
C THR A 17 -20.89 6.24 5.53
N CYS A 18 -20.62 6.32 6.83
CA CYS A 18 -21.10 5.36 7.82
C CYS A 18 -22.61 5.32 7.94
N ASP A 19 -23.31 6.44 7.69
CA ASP A 19 -24.78 6.47 7.66
C ASP A 19 -25.35 5.54 6.56
N ALA A 20 -24.62 5.33 5.47
CA ALA A 20 -24.99 4.41 4.40
C ALA A 20 -24.59 2.95 4.67
N TYR A 21 -23.65 2.70 5.60
CA TYR A 21 -23.07 1.39 5.90
C TYR A 21 -23.04 1.12 7.42
N ALA A 22 -24.17 1.15 8.08
CA ALA A 22 -24.32 1.05 9.54
C ALA A 22 -23.66 -0.19 10.19
N ALA A 23 -23.24 -1.18 9.40
CA ALA A 23 -22.51 -2.37 9.88
C ALA A 23 -20.98 -2.20 9.92
N LEU A 24 -20.42 -1.08 9.39
CA LEU A 24 -18.99 -0.82 9.37
C LEU A 24 -18.58 0.08 10.54
N SER A 25 -17.56 -0.34 11.28
CA SER A 25 -16.84 0.53 12.21
C SER A 25 -15.61 1.09 11.51
N LEU A 26 -15.61 2.39 11.23
CA LEU A 26 -14.51 3.10 10.57
C LEU A 26 -13.89 4.10 11.54
N GLU A 27 -12.57 4.14 11.59
CA GLU A 27 -11.84 5.08 12.42
C GLU A 27 -10.75 5.77 11.60
N VAL A 28 -10.61 7.09 11.79
CA VAL A 28 -9.56 7.89 11.14
C VAL A 28 -8.53 8.28 12.19
N ARG A 29 -7.30 7.88 11.96
CA ARG A 29 -6.15 8.22 12.80
C ARG A 29 -4.99 8.74 11.95
N GLY A 30 -4.18 9.64 12.53
CA GLY A 30 -2.88 10.00 11.96
C GLY A 30 -1.85 8.95 12.35
N LEU A 31 -1.01 8.57 11.39
CA LEU A 31 0.12 7.68 11.62
C LEU A 31 1.35 8.21 10.85
N ALA A 32 2.39 8.59 11.57
CA ALA A 32 3.71 8.81 10.97
C ALA A 32 4.38 7.44 10.78
N TRP A 33 4.77 7.13 9.56
CA TRP A 33 5.39 5.84 9.25
C TRP A 33 6.66 5.62 10.06
N GLY A 34 6.79 4.46 10.69
CA GLY A 34 7.90 4.10 11.55
C GLY A 34 7.82 4.65 12.97
N ASP A 35 6.74 5.34 13.33
CA ASP A 35 6.50 5.78 14.71
C ASP A 35 5.89 4.63 15.53
N VAL A 36 6.73 3.93 16.26
CA VAL A 36 6.37 2.75 17.06
C VAL A 36 5.23 3.03 18.06
N THR A 37 5.18 4.25 18.60
CA THR A 37 4.14 4.63 19.56
C THR A 37 2.78 4.75 18.87
N GLN A 38 2.74 5.40 17.72
CA GLN A 38 1.51 5.55 16.94
C GLN A 38 1.07 4.23 16.32
N GLU A 39 2.02 3.39 15.89
CA GLU A 39 1.74 2.02 15.42
C GLU A 39 1.08 1.17 16.49
N ALA A 40 1.59 1.20 17.72
CA ALA A 40 0.98 0.51 18.85
C ALA A 40 -0.43 1.02 19.20
N GLN A 41 -0.69 2.31 18.96
CA GLN A 41 -2.00 2.94 19.18
C GLN A 41 -3.00 2.68 18.03
N ALA A 42 -2.54 2.22 16.87
CA ALA A 42 -3.40 2.00 15.70
C ALA A 42 -4.41 0.86 15.91
N GLY A 43 -4.25 0.00 16.92
CA GLY A 43 -5.21 -1.06 17.27
C GLY A 43 -5.00 -2.39 16.56
N GLY A 44 -3.90 -2.55 15.77
CA GLY A 44 -3.54 -3.82 15.13
C GLY A 44 -3.15 -4.93 16.12
N PRO A 45 -2.68 -6.09 15.61
CA PRO A 45 -2.42 -6.38 14.21
C PRO A 45 -3.69 -6.58 13.37
N PHE A 46 -3.58 -6.31 12.06
CA PHE A 46 -4.68 -6.39 11.10
C PHE A 46 -4.49 -7.56 10.14
N ASP A 47 -5.57 -8.20 9.73
CA ASP A 47 -5.56 -9.25 8.70
C ASP A 47 -5.25 -8.68 7.31
N MET A 48 -5.54 -7.39 7.09
CA MET A 48 -5.20 -6.68 5.87
C MET A 48 -4.64 -5.30 6.16
N VAL A 49 -3.52 -4.97 5.54
CA VAL A 49 -2.95 -3.62 5.48
C VAL A 49 -2.93 -3.17 4.03
N MET A 50 -3.54 -2.04 3.72
CA MET A 50 -3.54 -1.47 2.37
C MET A 50 -2.73 -0.17 2.33
N ALA A 51 -1.81 -0.08 1.39
CA ALA A 51 -1.01 1.12 1.12
C ALA A 51 -1.29 1.59 -0.32
N ALA A 52 -2.03 2.69 -0.45
CA ALA A 52 -2.47 3.21 -1.74
C ALA A 52 -1.78 4.53 -2.07
N ASP A 53 -1.09 4.57 -3.21
CA ASP A 53 -0.37 5.72 -3.79
C ASP A 53 0.63 6.40 -2.84
N VAL A 54 1.42 5.61 -2.11
CA VAL A 54 2.37 6.09 -1.11
C VAL A 54 3.85 5.85 -1.48
N LEU A 55 4.15 5.21 -2.62
CA LEU A 55 5.54 4.87 -3.01
C LEU A 55 6.30 6.02 -3.69
N TRP A 56 5.67 7.17 -3.91
CA TRP A 56 6.32 8.33 -4.54
C TRP A 56 7.38 9.01 -3.65
N VAL A 57 7.35 8.79 -2.31
CA VAL A 57 8.35 9.30 -1.37
C VAL A 57 9.38 8.21 -1.09
N SER A 58 10.33 8.00 -2.02
CA SER A 58 11.29 6.87 -1.91
C SER A 58 12.15 6.92 -0.64
N SER A 59 12.44 8.09 -0.09
CA SER A 59 13.20 8.23 1.17
C SER A 59 12.44 7.70 2.39
N GLN A 60 11.13 7.51 2.29
CA GLN A 60 10.28 7.01 3.36
C GLN A 60 9.94 5.52 3.23
N HIS A 61 10.42 4.83 2.20
CA HIS A 61 10.10 3.43 1.95
C HIS A 61 10.44 2.52 3.15
N ALA A 62 11.56 2.76 3.82
CA ALA A 62 11.94 1.97 4.99
C ALA A 62 10.96 2.14 6.17
N HIS A 63 10.53 3.38 6.44
CA HIS A 63 9.55 3.67 7.49
C HIS A 63 8.15 3.14 7.14
N LEU A 64 7.72 3.30 5.90
CA LEU A 64 6.47 2.73 5.41
C LEU A 64 6.45 1.20 5.57
N LEU A 65 7.53 0.53 5.15
CA LEU A 65 7.67 -0.91 5.27
C LEU A 65 7.67 -1.36 6.74
N HIS A 66 8.35 -0.61 7.62
CA HIS A 66 8.30 -0.86 9.07
C HIS A 66 6.86 -0.85 9.57
N SER A 67 6.08 0.20 9.24
CA SER A 67 4.68 0.30 9.67
C SER A 67 3.82 -0.83 9.09
N ILE A 68 4.01 -1.19 7.82
CA ILE A 68 3.28 -2.33 7.22
C ILE A 68 3.58 -3.61 8.00
N CYS A 69 4.84 -3.90 8.29
CA CYS A 69 5.26 -5.09 9.03
C CYS A 69 4.75 -5.08 10.48
N ALA A 70 4.76 -3.93 11.16
CA ALA A 70 4.29 -3.79 12.53
C ALA A 70 2.77 -3.99 12.66
N LEU A 71 2.01 -3.56 11.65
CA LEU A 71 0.55 -3.57 11.67
C LEU A 71 -0.06 -4.85 11.07
N LEU A 72 0.66 -5.58 10.23
CA LEU A 72 0.15 -6.79 9.58
C LEU A 72 0.23 -7.99 10.52
N ALA A 73 -0.87 -8.71 10.69
CA ALA A 73 -0.92 -9.93 11.50
C ALA A 73 0.05 -11.00 10.95
N HIS A 74 0.74 -11.70 11.84
CA HIS A 74 1.63 -12.81 11.48
C HIS A 74 0.84 -14.12 11.32
N THR A 75 -0.06 -14.16 10.34
CA THR A 75 -0.87 -15.35 9.99
C THR A 75 -0.71 -15.68 8.51
N SER A 76 -1.05 -16.90 8.13
CA SER A 76 -1.03 -17.34 6.72
C SER A 76 -2.03 -16.58 5.84
N GLU A 77 -3.09 -16.04 6.45
CA GLU A 77 -4.18 -15.37 5.76
C GLU A 77 -3.97 -13.85 5.63
N ALA A 78 -3.09 -13.28 6.45
CA ALA A 78 -2.85 -11.84 6.44
C ALA A 78 -2.20 -11.35 5.13
N ARG A 79 -2.66 -10.22 4.62
CA ARG A 79 -2.21 -9.64 3.34
C ARG A 79 -1.88 -8.16 3.46
N ALA A 80 -0.74 -7.78 2.89
CA ALA A 80 -0.43 -6.39 2.59
C ALA A 80 -0.73 -6.13 1.10
N VAL A 81 -1.62 -5.20 0.82
CA VAL A 81 -2.01 -4.80 -0.54
C VAL A 81 -1.38 -3.44 -0.84
N ILE A 82 -0.50 -3.41 -1.84
CA ILE A 82 0.18 -2.19 -2.26
C ILE A 82 -0.35 -1.79 -3.63
N VAL A 83 -0.85 -0.56 -3.76
CA VAL A 83 -1.25 0.03 -5.03
C VAL A 83 -0.50 1.34 -5.22
N ALA A 84 0.26 1.47 -6.30
CA ALA A 84 1.07 2.67 -6.52
C ALA A 84 1.26 2.99 -8.00
N GLY A 85 1.23 4.28 -8.34
CA GLY A 85 1.67 4.79 -9.63
C GLY A 85 3.19 4.79 -9.77
N PHE A 86 3.68 4.87 -11.00
CA PHE A 86 5.11 4.90 -11.30
C PHE A 86 5.67 6.33 -11.31
N HIS A 87 5.26 7.19 -10.38
CA HIS A 87 5.62 8.60 -10.31
C HIS A 87 7.14 8.82 -10.21
N THR A 88 7.83 8.00 -9.43
CA THR A 88 9.29 8.05 -9.23
C THR A 88 10.04 7.03 -10.10
N GLY A 89 9.34 6.42 -11.06
CA GLY A 89 9.87 5.40 -11.96
C GLY A 89 9.89 3.99 -11.36
N ARG A 90 9.97 3.02 -12.25
CA ARG A 90 9.98 1.59 -11.92
C ARG A 90 11.14 1.16 -11.00
N PRO A 91 12.38 1.71 -11.15
CA PRO A 91 13.48 1.34 -10.24
C PRO A 91 13.20 1.66 -8.77
N ALA A 92 12.51 2.76 -8.47
CA ALA A 92 12.14 3.11 -7.09
C ALA A 92 11.13 2.11 -6.52
N THR A 93 10.12 1.77 -7.31
CA THR A 93 9.11 0.76 -6.96
C THR A 93 9.73 -0.63 -6.80
N ALA A 94 10.65 -1.02 -7.69
CA ALA A 94 11.36 -2.30 -7.60
C ALA A 94 12.16 -2.41 -6.30
N ARG A 95 12.92 -1.37 -5.92
CA ARG A 95 13.66 -1.34 -4.65
C ARG A 95 12.76 -1.48 -3.43
N PHE A 96 11.55 -0.91 -3.45
CA PHE A 96 10.59 -1.12 -2.37
C PHE A 96 10.21 -2.60 -2.22
N PHE A 97 9.91 -3.30 -3.33
CA PHE A 97 9.57 -4.73 -3.28
C PHE A 97 10.76 -5.64 -2.95
N GLU A 98 11.98 -5.25 -3.31
CA GLU A 98 13.20 -5.93 -2.85
C GLU A 98 13.33 -5.82 -1.32
N ALA A 99 13.19 -4.61 -0.77
CA ALA A 99 13.23 -4.40 0.68
C ALA A 99 12.07 -5.14 1.40
N ALA A 100 10.89 -5.19 0.82
CA ALA A 100 9.76 -5.95 1.36
C ALA A 100 10.08 -7.45 1.45
N ARG A 101 10.73 -8.00 0.42
CA ARG A 101 11.19 -9.41 0.41
C ARG A 101 12.23 -9.67 1.49
N ASP A 102 13.15 -8.75 1.69
CA ASP A 102 14.18 -8.85 2.75
C ASP A 102 13.55 -8.78 4.14
N ALA A 103 12.47 -8.02 4.30
CA ALA A 103 11.65 -7.97 5.51
C ALA A 103 10.72 -9.19 5.71
N GLY A 104 10.70 -10.14 4.78
CA GLY A 104 9.89 -11.36 4.87
C GLY A 104 8.52 -11.29 4.20
N LEU A 105 8.20 -10.18 3.51
CA LEU A 105 6.97 -10.05 2.73
C LEU A 105 7.23 -10.42 1.27
N VAL A 106 6.53 -11.45 0.78
CA VAL A 106 6.67 -11.95 -0.58
C VAL A 106 5.36 -11.88 -1.34
N PRO A 107 5.37 -11.76 -2.68
CA PRO A 107 4.15 -11.84 -3.48
C PRO A 107 3.39 -13.14 -3.19
N ASP A 108 2.07 -13.04 -3.04
CA ASP A 108 1.21 -14.21 -2.87
C ASP A 108 1.04 -14.93 -4.20
N ALA A 109 1.74 -16.04 -4.36
CA ALA A 109 1.72 -16.83 -5.60
C ALA A 109 0.31 -17.38 -5.96
N THR A 110 -0.62 -17.41 -5.00
CA THR A 110 -2.00 -17.84 -5.24
C THR A 110 -2.91 -16.72 -5.72
N ALA A 111 -2.47 -15.47 -5.57
CA ALA A 111 -3.20 -14.31 -6.05
C ALA A 111 -2.99 -14.09 -7.57
N LYS A 112 -3.79 -13.19 -8.14
CA LYS A 112 -3.76 -12.87 -9.57
C LYS A 112 -2.32 -12.52 -10.03
N PHE A 113 -1.90 -13.07 -11.16
CA PHE A 113 -0.55 -12.91 -11.73
C PHE A 113 0.59 -13.23 -10.74
N GLY A 114 0.37 -14.19 -9.82
CA GLY A 114 1.37 -14.55 -8.82
C GLY A 114 1.61 -13.45 -7.76
N GLY A 115 0.60 -12.62 -7.51
CA GLY A 115 0.61 -11.61 -6.46
C GLY A 115 1.10 -10.22 -6.89
N MET A 116 1.60 -10.05 -8.12
CA MET A 116 2.03 -8.72 -8.62
C MET A 116 1.63 -8.52 -10.07
N TYR A 117 0.93 -7.42 -10.35
CA TYR A 117 0.53 -7.05 -11.71
C TYR A 117 0.41 -5.54 -11.87
N GLU A 118 0.25 -5.11 -13.11
CA GLU A 118 -0.03 -3.73 -13.47
C GLU A 118 -1.44 -3.61 -14.01
N ARG A 119 -2.12 -2.52 -13.64
CA ARG A 119 -3.45 -2.20 -14.13
C ARG A 119 -3.45 -0.81 -14.74
N SER A 120 -4.02 -0.68 -15.94
CA SER A 120 -4.19 0.60 -16.61
C SER A 120 -5.44 1.33 -16.14
N VAL A 121 -5.52 2.63 -16.44
CA VAL A 121 -6.73 3.46 -16.24
C VAL A 121 -7.93 2.96 -17.05
N LEU A 122 -7.70 2.20 -18.12
CA LEU A 122 -8.74 1.59 -18.96
C LEU A 122 -9.16 0.19 -18.47
N GLY A 123 -8.47 -0.33 -17.45
CA GLY A 123 -8.77 -1.64 -16.87
C GLY A 123 -7.95 -2.79 -17.46
N ASP A 124 -7.04 -2.53 -18.41
CA ASP A 124 -6.12 -3.56 -18.91
C ASP A 124 -5.18 -4.02 -17.80
N GLU A 125 -4.77 -5.28 -17.87
CA GLU A 125 -3.89 -5.87 -16.84
C GLU A 125 -2.78 -6.69 -17.49
N ARG A 126 -1.59 -6.64 -16.86
CA ARG A 126 -0.42 -7.41 -17.28
C ARG A 126 0.46 -7.76 -16.08
N ALA A 127 1.33 -8.75 -16.24
CA ALA A 127 2.31 -9.07 -15.19
C ALA A 127 3.22 -7.85 -14.91
N TYR A 128 3.54 -7.64 -13.63
CA TYR A 128 4.48 -6.59 -13.23
C TYR A 128 5.88 -6.85 -13.79
N THR A 129 6.54 -5.79 -14.23
CA THR A 129 7.95 -5.80 -14.59
C THR A 129 8.72 -4.68 -13.91
N ALA A 130 9.92 -5.00 -13.42
CA ALA A 130 10.85 -4.03 -12.85
C ALA A 130 11.62 -3.24 -13.91
N SER A 131 11.58 -3.67 -15.19
CA SER A 131 12.30 -3.03 -16.29
C SER A 131 11.80 -1.62 -16.57
N ASP A 132 12.74 -0.70 -16.81
CA ASP A 132 12.46 0.71 -17.14
C ASP A 132 12.09 0.92 -18.62
N ASP A 133 12.17 -0.12 -19.44
CA ASP A 133 11.94 -0.11 -20.90
C ASP A 133 10.46 0.14 -21.32
N MET A 134 9.63 0.60 -20.39
CA MET A 134 8.19 0.66 -20.56
C MET A 134 7.67 2.06 -20.90
N GLY A 135 8.18 2.62 -21.97
CA GLY A 135 7.62 3.82 -22.57
C GLY A 135 8.00 5.14 -21.88
N ASP A 136 7.50 6.24 -22.38
CA ASP A 136 7.71 7.58 -21.88
C ASP A 136 6.89 7.86 -20.60
N ILE A 137 6.99 9.09 -20.08
CA ILE A 137 6.28 9.52 -18.85
C ILE A 137 4.76 9.43 -19.03
N GLU A 138 4.25 9.73 -20.22
CA GLU A 138 2.82 9.70 -20.51
C GLU A 138 2.28 8.26 -20.45
N GLU A 139 3.00 7.30 -21.01
CA GLU A 139 2.61 5.89 -20.93
C GLU A 139 2.68 5.36 -19.50
N ARG A 140 3.72 5.72 -18.74
CA ARG A 140 3.86 5.31 -17.33
C ARG A 140 2.74 5.82 -16.43
N SER A 141 2.23 7.03 -16.70
CA SER A 141 1.15 7.63 -15.91
C SER A 141 -0.19 6.90 -16.02
N LYS A 142 -0.36 6.06 -17.05
CA LYS A 142 -1.58 5.27 -17.29
C LYS A 142 -1.63 3.98 -16.47
N TRP A 143 -0.56 3.61 -15.78
CA TRP A 143 -0.43 2.32 -15.09
C TRP A 143 -0.17 2.47 -13.60
N VAL A 144 -0.74 1.57 -12.84
CA VAL A 144 -0.41 1.36 -11.42
C VAL A 144 0.06 -0.07 -11.21
N VAL A 145 1.00 -0.28 -10.29
CA VAL A 145 1.29 -1.62 -9.78
C VAL A 145 0.27 -1.98 -8.70
N VAL A 146 -0.19 -3.21 -8.72
CA VAL A 146 -0.97 -3.84 -7.65
C VAL A 146 -0.20 -5.04 -7.16
N ALA A 147 0.16 -5.04 -5.89
CA ALA A 147 0.86 -6.14 -5.26
C ALA A 147 0.07 -6.65 -4.05
N CYS A 148 -0.15 -7.96 -4.00
CA CYS A 148 -0.68 -8.66 -2.86
C CYS A 148 0.47 -9.44 -2.22
N LEU A 149 0.93 -9.00 -1.06
CA LEU A 149 2.06 -9.57 -0.33
C LEU A 149 1.56 -10.35 0.89
N ARG A 150 2.30 -11.38 1.26
CA ARG A 150 2.09 -12.18 2.47
C ARG A 150 3.41 -12.46 3.17
N TRP A 151 3.35 -12.89 4.41
CA TRP A 151 4.53 -13.42 5.10
C TRP A 151 5.04 -14.69 4.39
N ARG A 152 6.37 -14.82 4.37
CA ARG A 152 7.07 -16.00 3.80
C ARG A 152 6.76 -17.25 4.58
#